data_a94a1378772ed263a9f91a3ed396b828
#
_entry.id   a94a1378772ed263a9f91a3ed396b828
#
_cell.length_a   1.000
_cell.length_b   1.000
_cell.length_c   1.000
_cell.angle_alpha   90.00
_cell.angle_beta   90.00
_cell.angle_gamma   90.00
#
_symmetry.space_group_name_H-M   'P 1'
#
loop_
_entity.id
_entity.type
_entity.pdbx_description
1 polymer ?
#
loop_
_entity_poly.entity_id
_entity_poly.type
_entity_poly.pdbx_seq_one_letter_code
_entity_poly.pdbx_strand_id
1 'polypeptide(L)'
;LYPTPSRPELVAASRLASGEAEKLGDQLIDSFYKEHPELAPPDKRADYVAMKLTEQEEVARSVAPVLEKFDKQLLRQQQTVGRWRFVSPAIVAHEALTDIAGTGYWRHRAFRDQVKEFKQAISDFYTPKAHRREPLVLADVDKMPQFTFQEEPKSDWLARVSTGLGGMLAFSAVIGCWALLSLRPRRLGAAIG
;
A
#
# COMPACT_ATOMS: atom_id res chain seq x y z
N LEU A 1 19.98 -4.52 6.31
CA LEU A 1 19.19 -4.78 5.10
C LEU A 1 18.09 -5.76 5.47
N TYR A 2 16.85 -5.29 5.51
CA TYR A 2 15.70 -6.17 5.73
C TYR A 2 15.34 -6.77 4.38
N PRO A 3 15.35 -8.11 4.24
CA PRO A 3 14.95 -8.72 2.98
C PRO A 3 13.48 -8.39 2.72
N THR A 4 13.21 -7.76 1.59
CA THR A 4 11.83 -7.68 1.07
C THR A 4 11.42 -9.07 0.65
N PRO A 5 10.17 -9.51 0.93
CA PRO A 5 9.64 -10.69 0.29
C PRO A 5 9.80 -10.50 -1.22
N SER A 6 10.42 -11.45 -1.86
CA SER A 6 10.62 -11.36 -3.30
C SER A 6 9.25 -11.47 -3.98
N ARG A 7 9.05 -10.77 -5.11
CA ARG A 7 7.85 -10.99 -5.95
C ARG A 7 7.56 -12.47 -6.20
N PRO A 8 8.58 -13.37 -6.38
CA PRO A 8 8.37 -14.81 -6.46
C PRO A 8 7.65 -15.42 -5.26
N GLU A 9 7.93 -14.98 -4.03
CA GLU A 9 7.25 -15.51 -2.83
C GLU A 9 5.76 -15.14 -2.80
N LEU A 10 5.42 -13.91 -3.17
CA LEU A 10 4.02 -13.49 -3.29
C LEU A 10 3.28 -14.27 -4.38
N VAL A 11 3.93 -14.47 -5.53
CA VAL A 11 3.35 -15.26 -6.64
C VAL A 11 3.20 -16.72 -6.25
N ALA A 12 4.18 -17.30 -5.54
CA ALA A 12 4.11 -18.68 -5.06
C ALA A 12 2.97 -18.85 -4.03
N ALA A 13 2.86 -17.94 -3.06
CA ALA A 13 1.78 -17.95 -2.08
C ALA A 13 0.40 -17.85 -2.75
N SER A 14 0.25 -16.95 -3.73
CA SER A 14 -1.01 -16.79 -4.47
C SER A 14 -1.35 -18.04 -5.29
N ARG A 15 -0.38 -18.66 -5.95
CA ARG A 15 -0.60 -19.89 -6.74
C ARG A 15 -0.99 -21.08 -5.86
N LEU A 16 -0.33 -21.25 -4.71
CA LEU A 16 -0.66 -22.30 -3.75
C LEU A 16 -2.08 -22.10 -3.21
N ALA A 17 -2.40 -20.89 -2.75
CA ALA A 17 -3.72 -20.57 -2.24
C ALA A 17 -4.82 -20.77 -3.30
N SER A 18 -4.57 -20.37 -4.56
CA SER A 18 -5.53 -20.61 -5.66
C SER A 18 -5.74 -22.10 -5.94
N GLY A 19 -4.66 -22.89 -5.94
CA GLY A 19 -4.76 -24.33 -6.18
C GLY A 19 -5.43 -25.10 -5.03
N GLU A 20 -5.30 -24.63 -3.81
CA GLU A 20 -6.00 -25.20 -2.65
C GLU A 20 -7.49 -24.81 -2.66
N ALA A 21 -7.80 -23.53 -2.91
CA ALA A 21 -9.17 -23.04 -3.00
C ALA A 21 -9.95 -23.72 -4.13
N GLU A 22 -9.34 -23.97 -5.28
CA GLU A 22 -9.98 -24.68 -6.40
C GLU A 22 -10.31 -26.15 -6.03
N LYS A 23 -9.43 -26.82 -5.30
CA LYS A 23 -9.68 -28.20 -4.84
C LYS A 23 -10.78 -28.31 -3.79
N LEU A 24 -10.96 -27.26 -3.02
CA LEU A 24 -11.92 -27.21 -1.91
C LEU A 24 -13.19 -26.42 -2.27
N GLY A 25 -13.37 -26.02 -3.53
CA GLY A 25 -14.45 -25.14 -3.98
C GLY A 25 -15.84 -25.54 -3.48
N ASP A 26 -16.21 -26.82 -3.61
CA ASP A 26 -17.51 -27.33 -3.14
C ASP A 26 -17.64 -27.22 -1.59
N GLN A 27 -16.57 -27.50 -0.87
CA GLN A 27 -16.57 -27.41 0.60
C GLN A 27 -16.62 -25.96 1.07
N LEU A 28 -15.94 -25.06 0.36
CA LEU A 28 -15.93 -23.63 0.68
C LEU A 28 -17.32 -23.01 0.49
N ILE A 29 -18.00 -23.33 -0.62
CA ILE A 29 -19.33 -22.82 -0.87
C ILE A 29 -20.37 -23.39 0.10
N ASP A 30 -20.27 -24.67 0.46
CA ASP A 30 -21.13 -25.30 1.47
C ASP A 30 -20.93 -24.65 2.86
N SER A 31 -19.69 -24.36 3.22
CA SER A 31 -19.37 -23.66 4.47
C SER A 31 -19.90 -22.23 4.46
N PHE A 32 -19.73 -21.51 3.34
CA PHE A 32 -20.24 -20.18 3.16
C PHE A 32 -21.76 -20.11 3.33
N TYR A 33 -22.53 -21.02 2.73
CA TYR A 33 -23.99 -21.05 2.89
C TYR A 33 -24.45 -21.53 4.27
N LYS A 34 -23.61 -22.23 5.04
CA LYS A 34 -23.90 -22.49 6.44
C LYS A 34 -23.75 -21.25 7.33
N GLU A 35 -22.76 -20.43 7.02
CA GLU A 35 -22.51 -19.17 7.72
C GLU A 35 -23.48 -18.06 7.30
N HIS A 36 -23.90 -18.07 6.03
CA HIS A 36 -24.77 -17.07 5.40
C HIS A 36 -26.03 -17.69 4.77
N PRO A 37 -26.95 -18.25 5.59
CA PRO A 37 -28.13 -18.94 5.07
C PRO A 37 -29.07 -18.02 4.28
N GLU A 38 -29.01 -16.70 4.52
CA GLU A 38 -29.77 -15.68 3.81
C GLU A 38 -29.35 -15.48 2.36
N LEU A 39 -28.13 -15.89 2.00
CA LEU A 39 -27.57 -15.84 0.66
C LEU A 39 -27.72 -17.15 -0.11
N ALA A 40 -28.11 -18.23 0.55
CA ALA A 40 -28.26 -19.53 -0.08
C ALA A 40 -29.39 -19.51 -1.13
N PRO A 41 -29.16 -20.04 -2.35
CA PRO A 41 -30.20 -20.14 -3.36
C PRO A 41 -31.25 -21.16 -2.96
N PRO A 42 -32.53 -21.03 -3.43
CA PRO A 42 -33.64 -21.90 -3.04
C PRO A 42 -33.41 -23.39 -3.37
N ASP A 43 -32.70 -23.67 -4.45
CA ASP A 43 -32.40 -25.02 -4.94
C ASP A 43 -31.11 -25.61 -4.31
N LYS A 44 -30.46 -24.87 -3.42
CA LYS A 44 -29.21 -25.25 -2.74
C LYS A 44 -28.06 -25.67 -3.69
N ARG A 45 -28.17 -25.33 -4.98
CA ARG A 45 -27.10 -25.57 -5.95
C ARG A 45 -26.29 -24.30 -6.09
N ALA A 46 -24.99 -24.39 -5.82
CA ALA A 46 -24.09 -23.27 -6.04
C ALA A 46 -23.97 -23.01 -7.55
N ASP A 47 -24.06 -21.73 -7.93
CA ASP A 47 -23.72 -21.31 -9.28
C ASP A 47 -22.20 -21.18 -9.39
N TYR A 48 -21.68 -21.40 -10.61
CA TYR A 48 -20.25 -21.28 -10.89
C TYR A 48 -19.67 -19.92 -10.46
N VAL A 49 -20.44 -18.84 -10.67
CA VAL A 49 -20.01 -17.48 -10.27
C VAL A 49 -19.90 -17.35 -8.75
N ALA A 50 -20.89 -17.84 -8.01
CA ALA A 50 -20.88 -17.84 -6.56
C ALA A 50 -19.70 -18.65 -6.00
N MET A 51 -19.46 -19.84 -6.56
CA MET A 51 -18.33 -20.67 -6.20
C MET A 51 -16.99 -19.96 -6.44
N LYS A 52 -16.80 -19.33 -7.59
CA LYS A 52 -15.57 -18.58 -7.91
C LYS A 52 -15.36 -17.35 -7.03
N LEU A 53 -16.42 -16.68 -6.63
CA LEU A 53 -16.32 -15.57 -5.67
C LEU A 53 -15.85 -16.07 -4.31
N THR A 54 -16.43 -17.15 -3.79
CA THR A 54 -16.02 -17.75 -2.51
C THR A 54 -14.57 -18.23 -2.55
N GLU A 55 -14.14 -18.88 -3.64
CA GLU A 55 -12.74 -19.25 -3.85
C GLU A 55 -11.81 -18.02 -3.83
N GLN A 56 -12.19 -16.93 -4.51
CA GLN A 56 -11.38 -15.70 -4.53
C GLN A 56 -11.28 -15.03 -3.16
N GLU A 57 -12.35 -15.07 -2.37
CA GLU A 57 -12.34 -14.56 -1.00
C GLU A 57 -11.42 -15.38 -0.10
N GLU A 58 -11.43 -16.72 -0.24
CA GLU A 58 -10.52 -17.58 0.51
C GLU A 58 -9.05 -17.37 0.10
N VAL A 59 -8.77 -17.24 -1.19
CA VAL A 59 -7.43 -16.89 -1.69
C VAL A 59 -6.99 -15.53 -1.13
N ALA A 60 -7.86 -14.53 -1.13
CA ALA A 60 -7.55 -13.22 -0.58
C ALA A 60 -7.25 -13.29 0.93
N ARG A 61 -8.02 -14.09 1.67
CA ARG A 61 -7.83 -14.31 3.11
C ARG A 61 -6.51 -15.00 3.41
N SER A 62 -6.18 -16.07 2.68
CA SER A 62 -4.95 -16.86 2.90
C SER A 62 -3.68 -16.09 2.49
N VAL A 63 -3.76 -15.21 1.48
CA VAL A 63 -2.62 -14.38 1.04
C VAL A 63 -2.47 -13.10 1.88
N ALA A 64 -3.53 -12.64 2.57
CA ALA A 64 -3.53 -11.41 3.36
C ALA A 64 -2.34 -11.29 4.35
N PRO A 65 -1.96 -12.31 5.14
CA PRO A 65 -0.84 -12.20 6.07
C PRO A 65 0.51 -12.00 5.36
N VAL A 66 0.68 -12.58 4.17
CA VAL A 66 1.89 -12.39 3.37
C VAL A 66 1.98 -10.96 2.83
N LEU A 67 0.87 -10.43 2.34
CA LEU A 67 0.77 -9.04 1.90
C LEU A 67 1.00 -8.05 3.04
N GLU A 68 0.42 -8.30 4.21
CA GLU A 68 0.62 -7.46 5.39
C GLU A 68 2.09 -7.44 5.84
N LYS A 69 2.75 -8.61 5.84
CA LYS A 69 4.17 -8.71 6.13
C LYS A 69 5.00 -7.89 5.13
N PHE A 70 4.66 -7.98 3.85
CA PHE A 70 5.31 -7.21 2.80
C PHE A 70 5.13 -5.69 3.00
N ASP A 71 3.92 -5.24 3.27
CA ASP A 71 3.62 -3.84 3.51
C ASP A 71 4.34 -3.30 4.76
N LYS A 72 4.37 -4.06 5.83
CA LYS A 72 5.15 -3.72 7.04
C LYS A 72 6.65 -3.59 6.76
N GLN A 73 7.21 -4.45 5.93
CA GLN A 73 8.62 -4.38 5.55
C GLN A 73 8.92 -3.16 4.68
N LEU A 74 8.08 -2.86 3.69
CA LEU A 74 8.20 -1.65 2.88
C LEU A 74 8.13 -0.39 3.76
N LEU A 75 7.20 -0.34 4.69
CA LEU A 75 7.07 0.79 5.60
C LEU A 75 8.34 0.97 6.46
N ARG A 76 8.91 -0.11 7.00
CA ARG A 76 10.16 -0.06 7.77
C ARG A 76 11.33 0.43 6.91
N GLN A 77 11.42 0.01 5.66
CA GLN A 77 12.43 0.49 4.73
C GLN A 77 12.29 2.00 4.50
N GLN A 78 11.07 2.47 4.23
CA GLN A 78 10.81 3.90 4.04
C GLN A 78 11.14 4.72 5.30
N GLN A 79 10.81 4.21 6.49
CA GLN A 79 11.18 4.86 7.74
C GLN A 79 12.69 4.92 7.93
N THR A 80 13.42 3.87 7.54
CA THR A 80 14.89 3.85 7.62
C THR A 80 15.49 4.85 6.65
N VAL A 81 15.04 4.87 5.40
CA VAL A 81 15.47 5.89 4.41
C VAL A 81 15.16 7.30 4.93
N GLY A 82 13.95 7.52 5.46
CA GLY A 82 13.55 8.80 6.02
C GLY A 82 14.43 9.29 7.18
N ARG A 83 14.99 8.39 8.03
CA ARG A 83 15.93 8.75 9.09
C ARG A 83 17.28 9.21 8.55
N TRP A 84 17.74 8.60 7.47
CA TRP A 84 19.05 8.85 6.87
C TRP A 84 19.00 9.83 5.69
N ARG A 85 17.82 10.31 5.32
CA ARG A 85 17.64 11.14 4.12
C ARG A 85 18.52 12.39 4.10
N PHE A 86 18.74 13.02 5.26
CA PHE A 86 19.54 14.25 5.34
C PHE A 86 21.05 14.03 5.18
N VAL A 87 21.52 12.79 5.27
CA VAL A 87 22.93 12.43 5.00
C VAL A 87 23.23 12.49 3.50
N SER A 88 22.23 12.31 2.65
CA SER A 88 22.39 12.36 1.20
C SER A 88 21.43 13.38 0.57
N PRO A 89 21.95 14.54 0.11
CA PRO A 89 21.13 15.53 -0.59
C PRO A 89 20.40 14.96 -1.80
N ALA A 90 20.98 13.95 -2.46
CA ALA A 90 20.36 13.27 -3.60
C ALA A 90 19.07 12.55 -3.23
N ILE A 91 18.99 11.95 -2.03
CA ILE A 91 17.77 11.29 -1.55
C ILE A 91 16.68 12.32 -1.34
N VAL A 92 16.98 13.45 -0.67
CA VAL A 92 16.01 14.52 -0.43
C VAL A 92 15.48 15.11 -1.75
N ALA A 93 16.39 15.37 -2.69
CA ALA A 93 16.01 15.87 -4.01
C ALA A 93 15.13 14.86 -4.77
N HIS A 94 15.49 13.59 -4.74
CA HIS A 94 14.71 12.51 -5.37
C HIS A 94 13.31 12.40 -4.75
N GLU A 95 13.19 12.40 -3.41
CA GLU A 95 11.90 12.37 -2.73
C GLU A 95 11.04 13.59 -3.09
N ALA A 96 11.63 14.80 -3.06
CA ALA A 96 10.91 16.00 -3.43
C ALA A 96 10.42 15.97 -4.89
N LEU A 97 11.26 15.53 -5.83
CA LEU A 97 10.90 15.41 -7.25
C LEU A 97 9.80 14.38 -7.47
N THR A 98 9.86 13.22 -6.81
CA THR A 98 8.84 12.18 -6.93
C THR A 98 7.51 12.61 -6.28
N ASP A 99 7.54 13.34 -5.17
CA ASP A 99 6.34 13.90 -4.56
C ASP A 99 5.69 14.97 -5.47
N ILE A 100 6.49 15.89 -6.05
CA ILE A 100 6.00 16.90 -7.02
C ILE A 100 5.43 16.23 -8.27
N ALA A 101 6.12 15.19 -8.79
CA ALA A 101 5.66 14.45 -9.97
C ALA A 101 4.43 13.54 -9.68
N GLY A 102 4.01 13.42 -8.41
CA GLY A 102 2.92 12.56 -8.03
C GLY A 102 3.20 11.06 -8.18
N THR A 103 4.47 10.67 -8.21
CA THR A 103 4.92 9.27 -8.32
C THR A 103 5.51 8.74 -7.01
N GLY A 104 5.41 9.54 -5.94
CA GLY A 104 5.95 9.22 -4.63
C GLY A 104 5.27 8.03 -3.95
N TYR A 105 5.99 7.44 -3.01
CA TYR A 105 5.51 6.29 -2.21
C TYR A 105 4.16 6.54 -1.54
N TRP A 106 3.94 7.72 -0.98
CA TRP A 106 2.73 8.04 -0.23
C TRP A 106 1.50 8.10 -1.12
N ARG A 107 1.63 8.71 -2.31
CA ARG A 107 0.54 8.73 -3.29
C ARG A 107 0.20 7.33 -3.80
N HIS A 108 1.22 6.51 -4.09
CA HIS A 108 1.01 5.12 -4.49
C HIS A 108 0.32 4.32 -3.39
N ARG A 109 0.70 4.52 -2.14
CA ARG A 109 0.06 3.86 -0.99
C ARG A 109 -1.40 4.30 -0.86
N ALA A 110 -1.68 5.61 -0.87
CA ALA A 110 -3.04 6.13 -0.82
C ALA A 110 -3.91 5.58 -1.96
N PHE A 111 -3.37 5.50 -3.18
CA PHE A 111 -4.06 4.87 -4.30
C PHE A 111 -4.38 3.39 -4.03
N ARG A 112 -3.42 2.61 -3.53
CA ARG A 112 -3.67 1.19 -3.23
C ARG A 112 -4.72 1.00 -2.14
N ASP A 113 -4.68 1.82 -1.10
CA ASP A 113 -5.64 1.75 -0.01
C ASP A 113 -7.06 2.07 -0.52
N GLN A 114 -7.22 3.12 -1.34
CA GLN A 114 -8.50 3.46 -1.98
C GLN A 114 -8.99 2.40 -2.97
N VAL A 115 -8.08 1.79 -3.75
CA VAL A 115 -8.44 0.66 -4.63
C VAL A 115 -8.91 -0.55 -3.82
N LYS A 116 -8.31 -0.81 -2.66
CA LYS A 116 -8.74 -1.89 -1.77
C LYS A 116 -10.15 -1.64 -1.23
N GLU A 117 -10.43 -0.42 -0.77
CA GLU A 117 -11.77 -0.01 -0.32
C GLU A 117 -12.80 -0.10 -1.44
N PHE A 118 -12.46 0.38 -2.62
CA PHE A 118 -13.32 0.28 -3.80
C PHE A 118 -13.59 -1.18 -4.19
N LYS A 119 -12.57 -2.03 -4.17
CA LYS A 119 -12.73 -3.47 -4.43
C LYS A 119 -13.69 -4.11 -3.43
N GLN A 120 -13.58 -3.73 -2.15
CA GLN A 120 -14.51 -4.20 -1.12
C GLN A 120 -15.94 -3.73 -1.40
N ALA A 121 -16.14 -2.45 -1.70
CA ALA A 121 -17.45 -1.91 -2.03
C ALA A 121 -18.08 -2.60 -3.26
N ILE A 122 -17.28 -2.93 -4.28
CA ILE A 122 -17.76 -3.72 -5.42
C ILE A 122 -18.12 -5.14 -4.98
N SER A 123 -17.31 -5.79 -4.17
CA SER A 123 -17.60 -7.13 -3.66
C SER A 123 -18.91 -7.13 -2.87
N ASP A 124 -19.09 -6.20 -1.96
CA ASP A 124 -20.30 -6.05 -1.15
C ASP A 124 -21.57 -5.81 -2.00
N PHE A 125 -21.40 -5.14 -3.15
CA PHE A 125 -22.49 -4.92 -4.09
C PHE A 125 -22.84 -6.16 -4.91
N TYR A 126 -21.81 -6.88 -5.40
CA TYR A 126 -22.02 -8.01 -6.33
C TYR A 126 -22.22 -9.35 -5.63
N THR A 127 -21.54 -9.62 -4.53
CA THR A 127 -21.58 -10.92 -3.85
C THR A 127 -23.00 -11.37 -3.50
N PRO A 128 -23.85 -10.55 -2.86
CA PRO A 128 -25.23 -10.97 -2.55
C PRO A 128 -26.06 -11.30 -3.79
N LYS A 129 -25.90 -10.52 -4.86
CA LYS A 129 -26.63 -10.73 -6.12
C LYS A 129 -26.20 -12.02 -6.82
N ALA A 130 -24.88 -12.26 -6.87
CA ALA A 130 -24.31 -13.46 -7.46
C ALA A 130 -24.79 -14.72 -6.73
N HIS A 131 -24.78 -14.72 -5.41
CA HIS A 131 -25.24 -15.87 -4.61
C HIS A 131 -26.74 -16.12 -4.76
N ARG A 132 -27.56 -15.06 -4.87
CA ARG A 132 -29.01 -15.18 -5.10
C ARG A 132 -29.37 -15.38 -6.56
N ARG A 133 -28.39 -15.39 -7.48
CA ARG A 133 -28.59 -15.47 -8.94
C ARG A 133 -29.50 -14.34 -9.46
N GLU A 134 -29.45 -13.19 -8.81
CA GLU A 134 -30.22 -12.03 -9.25
C GLU A 134 -29.54 -11.42 -10.49
N PRO A 135 -30.24 -11.27 -11.63
CA PRO A 135 -29.66 -10.65 -12.80
C PRO A 135 -29.40 -9.16 -12.51
N LEU A 136 -28.25 -8.67 -13.01
CA LEU A 136 -27.97 -7.24 -13.00
C LEU A 136 -28.94 -6.53 -13.96
N VAL A 137 -29.69 -5.59 -13.45
CA VAL A 137 -30.60 -4.75 -14.23
C VAL A 137 -30.01 -3.36 -14.44
N LEU A 138 -30.53 -2.64 -15.45
CA LEU A 138 -30.02 -1.30 -15.78
C LEU A 138 -30.07 -0.33 -14.57
N ALA A 139 -31.08 -0.47 -13.73
CA ALA A 139 -31.20 0.32 -12.50
C ALA A 139 -30.09 0.05 -11.45
N ASP A 140 -29.35 -1.04 -11.58
CA ASP A 140 -28.21 -1.35 -10.71
C ASP A 140 -26.96 -0.59 -11.13
N VAL A 141 -26.86 -0.20 -12.41
CA VAL A 141 -25.68 0.53 -12.94
C VAL A 141 -25.50 1.87 -12.23
N ASP A 142 -26.61 2.56 -11.95
CA ASP A 142 -26.57 3.85 -11.23
C ASP A 142 -26.18 3.70 -9.75
N LYS A 143 -26.35 2.51 -9.19
CA LYS A 143 -26.01 2.18 -7.80
C LYS A 143 -24.63 1.56 -7.65
N MET A 144 -23.98 1.21 -8.79
CA MET A 144 -22.68 0.58 -8.77
C MET A 144 -21.62 1.53 -8.21
N PRO A 145 -20.80 1.08 -7.25
CA PRO A 145 -19.67 1.87 -6.78
C PRO A 145 -18.78 2.32 -7.94
N GLN A 146 -18.46 3.61 -7.99
CA GLN A 146 -17.55 4.18 -8.98
C GLN A 146 -16.25 4.58 -8.31
N PHE A 147 -15.13 4.19 -8.91
CA PHE A 147 -13.83 4.59 -8.40
C PHE A 147 -13.52 6.04 -8.79
N THR A 148 -13.33 6.87 -7.79
CA THR A 148 -12.80 8.22 -7.99
C THR A 148 -11.62 8.42 -7.05
N PHE A 149 -10.44 8.54 -7.63
CA PHE A 149 -9.24 8.74 -6.83
C PHE A 149 -9.27 10.09 -6.12
N GLN A 150 -9.17 10.06 -4.82
CA GLN A 150 -9.06 11.27 -3.98
C GLN A 150 -7.58 11.58 -3.78
N GLU A 151 -7.15 12.70 -4.34
CA GLU A 151 -5.79 13.19 -4.16
C GLU A 151 -5.55 13.60 -2.71
N GLU A 152 -4.32 13.39 -2.26
CA GLU A 152 -3.85 13.87 -0.97
C GLU A 152 -3.97 15.40 -0.87
N PRO A 153 -4.32 15.96 0.28
CA PRO A 153 -4.33 17.40 0.50
C PRO A 153 -2.98 18.04 0.14
N LYS A 154 -3.03 19.17 -0.58
CA LYS A 154 -1.80 19.88 -1.00
C LYS A 154 -0.90 20.27 0.18
N SER A 155 -1.49 20.51 1.36
CA SER A 155 -0.77 20.78 2.60
C SER A 155 0.22 19.67 2.96
N ASP A 156 -0.14 18.42 2.76
CA ASP A 156 0.60 17.27 3.28
C ASP A 156 1.85 16.99 2.46
N TRP A 157 1.74 16.97 1.13
CA TRP A 157 2.92 16.82 0.29
C TRP A 157 3.83 18.07 0.33
N LEU A 158 3.25 19.29 0.41
CA LEU A 158 4.03 20.52 0.62
C LEU A 158 4.78 20.50 1.93
N ALA A 159 4.15 20.04 3.03
CA ALA A 159 4.81 19.88 4.31
C ALA A 159 5.99 18.88 4.25
N ARG A 160 5.84 17.78 3.53
CA ARG A 160 6.94 16.81 3.32
C ARG A 160 8.10 17.42 2.52
N VAL A 161 7.80 18.08 1.41
CA VAL A 161 8.81 18.72 0.56
C VAL A 161 9.52 19.83 1.32
N SER A 162 8.79 20.72 1.99
CA SER A 162 9.37 21.83 2.77
C SER A 162 10.23 21.32 3.94
N THR A 163 9.77 20.29 4.64
CA THR A 163 10.56 19.66 5.72
C THR A 163 11.84 19.02 5.17
N GLY A 164 11.77 18.37 4.00
CA GLY A 164 12.92 17.79 3.33
C GLY A 164 13.96 18.85 2.95
N LEU A 165 13.53 19.87 2.23
CA LEU A 165 14.41 20.97 1.78
C LEU A 165 14.94 21.78 2.96
N GLY A 166 14.10 22.10 3.96
CA GLY A 166 14.51 22.82 5.17
C GLY A 166 15.54 22.04 5.96
N GLY A 167 15.36 20.74 6.13
CA GLY A 167 16.33 19.87 6.80
C GLY A 167 17.67 19.79 6.06
N MET A 168 17.65 19.72 4.75
CA MET A 168 18.86 19.75 3.91
C MET A 168 19.63 21.09 4.07
N LEU A 169 18.91 22.21 4.05
CA LEU A 169 19.51 23.53 4.23
C LEU A 169 20.11 23.68 5.64
N ALA A 170 19.39 23.23 6.67
CA ALA A 170 19.88 23.26 8.05
C ALA A 170 21.15 22.41 8.21
N PHE A 171 21.16 21.20 7.66
CA PHE A 171 22.33 20.33 7.68
C PHE A 171 23.53 20.95 6.96
N SER A 172 23.31 21.53 5.78
CA SER A 172 24.34 22.23 5.01
C SER A 172 24.89 23.44 5.76
N ALA A 173 24.02 24.20 6.45
CA ALA A 173 24.43 25.32 7.27
C ALA A 173 25.31 24.89 8.45
N VAL A 174 24.96 23.79 9.13
CA VAL A 174 25.78 23.24 10.23
C VAL A 174 27.18 22.84 9.74
N ILE A 175 27.26 22.12 8.61
CA ILE A 175 28.56 21.75 8.02
C ILE A 175 29.35 23.00 7.61
N GLY A 176 28.70 23.96 6.97
CA GLY A 176 29.35 25.22 6.58
C GLY A 176 29.88 26.02 7.78
N CYS A 177 29.10 26.16 8.83
CA CYS A 177 29.56 26.79 10.07
C CYS A 177 30.74 26.06 10.71
N TRP A 178 30.65 24.72 10.76
CA TRP A 178 31.75 23.92 11.32
C TRP A 178 33.04 24.06 10.49
N ALA A 179 32.93 24.04 9.14
CA ALA A 179 34.05 24.26 8.25
C ALA A 179 34.69 25.65 8.47
N LEU A 180 33.87 26.70 8.55
CA LEU A 180 34.35 28.07 8.81
C LEU A 180 35.04 28.20 10.17
N LEU A 181 34.52 27.56 11.22
CA LEU A 181 35.15 27.54 12.52
C LEU A 181 36.48 26.78 12.52
N SER A 182 36.57 25.69 11.77
CA SER A 182 37.78 24.86 11.62
C SER A 182 38.88 25.59 10.83
N LEU A 183 38.50 26.43 9.87
CA LEU A 183 39.41 27.22 9.07
C LEU A 183 39.86 28.54 9.73
N ARG A 184 39.29 28.89 10.86
CA ARG A 184 39.81 30.03 11.62
C ARG A 184 41.29 29.78 11.95
N PRO A 185 42.21 30.65 11.46
CA PRO A 185 43.62 30.46 11.74
C PRO A 185 43.81 30.46 13.25
N ARG A 186 44.29 29.34 13.81
CA ARG A 186 44.87 29.34 15.15
C ARG A 186 45.94 30.41 15.13
N ARG A 187 45.67 31.58 15.68
CA ARG A 187 46.73 32.54 15.99
C ARG A 187 47.66 31.83 16.94
N LEU A 188 48.69 31.17 16.36
CA LEU A 188 49.86 30.77 17.07
C LEU A 188 50.36 32.06 17.68
N GLY A 189 50.14 32.22 18.97
CA GLY A 189 50.75 33.31 19.74
C GLY A 189 52.25 33.23 19.50
N ALA A 190 52.72 34.20 18.72
CA ALA A 190 54.12 34.52 18.71
C ALA A 190 54.49 34.99 20.13
N ALA A 191 54.86 34.01 20.94
CA ALA A 191 55.69 34.30 22.12
C ALA A 191 57.13 34.42 21.57
N ILE A 192 57.42 35.64 21.14
CA ILE A 192 58.81 36.07 21.05
C ILE A 192 59.02 36.84 22.35
N GLY A 193 59.69 36.23 23.28
CA GLY A 193 60.32 36.84 24.41
C GLY A 193 61.77 36.34 24.44
#